data_054c31200cdebcb09b9b2b98ecc957a3
#
_entry.id   054c31200cdebcb09b9b2b98ecc957a3
#
_cell.length_a   1.000
_cell.length_b   1.000
_cell.length_c   1.000
_cell.angle_alpha   90.00
_cell.angle_beta   90.00
_cell.angle_gamma   90.00
#
_symmetry.space_group_name_H-M   'P 1'
#
loop_
_entity.id
_entity.type
_entity.pdbx_description
1 polymer ?
#
loop_
_entity_poly.entity_id
_entity_poly.type
_entity_poly.pdbx_seq_one_letter_code
_entity_poly.pdbx_strand_id
1 'polypeptide(L)'
;MTFMSKKTFTLFLLLSIVAAGLFGWQHLYSKDKILRIYDYQTKKEYVRYPVQTGDKLFFFFFFSWERISWHEYYHINQDNTLELDAISFPAFGAGIPENKGKRTRIEKGRIYMEEIGQIFPHFVWINSHLATREIKVNDVLVTSGRILPEHTRLVLVIERRGLFDAEY
;
A
#
# COMPACT_ATOMS: atom_id res chain seq x y z
N MET A 1 -40.29 -26.87 17.76
CA MET A 1 -39.50 -26.41 16.63
C MET A 1 -40.39 -25.52 15.77
N THR A 2 -40.30 -24.20 15.93
CA THR A 2 -41.24 -23.26 15.29
C THR A 2 -40.69 -22.94 13.89
N PHE A 3 -41.37 -23.43 12.85
CA PHE A 3 -41.01 -23.14 11.47
C PHE A 3 -41.29 -21.67 11.14
N MET A 4 -40.26 -20.95 10.75
CA MET A 4 -40.39 -19.56 10.29
C MET A 4 -41.22 -19.51 9.00
N SER A 5 -42.22 -18.60 8.93
CA SER A 5 -43.09 -18.51 7.76
C SER A 5 -42.26 -18.07 6.53
N LYS A 6 -42.68 -18.53 5.33
CA LYS A 6 -41.98 -18.15 4.05
C LYS A 6 -41.86 -16.62 3.92
N LYS A 7 -42.84 -15.85 4.35
CA LYS A 7 -42.81 -14.37 4.33
C LYS A 7 -41.75 -13.79 5.24
N THR A 8 -41.59 -14.35 6.46
CA THR A 8 -40.55 -13.91 7.41
C THR A 8 -39.14 -14.24 6.90
N PHE A 9 -38.98 -15.40 6.26
CA PHE A 9 -37.71 -15.79 5.65
C PHE A 9 -37.32 -14.87 4.49
N THR A 10 -38.24 -14.54 3.59
CA THR A 10 -38.01 -13.63 2.46
C THR A 10 -37.67 -12.22 2.95
N LEU A 11 -38.34 -11.71 3.97
CA LEU A 11 -38.05 -10.41 4.56
C LEU A 11 -36.64 -10.37 5.18
N PHE A 12 -36.22 -11.44 5.87
CA PHE A 12 -34.91 -11.56 6.46
C PHE A 12 -33.80 -11.60 5.39
N LEU A 13 -34.04 -12.29 4.27
CA LEU A 13 -33.10 -12.36 3.14
C LEU A 13 -32.96 -10.99 2.48
N LEU A 14 -34.06 -10.26 2.26
CA LEU A 14 -33.99 -8.90 1.69
C LEU A 14 -33.25 -7.93 2.61
N LEU A 15 -33.48 -7.96 3.91
CA LEU A 15 -32.79 -7.13 4.90
C LEU A 15 -31.29 -7.45 4.94
N SER A 16 -30.90 -8.72 4.83
CA SER A 16 -29.48 -9.10 4.81
C SER A 16 -28.76 -8.63 3.54
N ILE A 17 -29.44 -8.66 2.38
CA ILE A 17 -28.89 -8.15 1.11
C ILE A 17 -28.71 -6.63 1.18
N VAL A 18 -29.71 -5.91 1.71
CA VAL A 18 -29.63 -4.45 1.90
C VAL A 18 -28.52 -4.08 2.89
N ALA A 19 -28.41 -4.80 4.01
CA ALA A 19 -27.35 -4.58 5.00
C ALA A 19 -25.95 -4.86 4.41
N ALA A 20 -25.79 -5.94 3.64
CA ALA A 20 -24.54 -6.25 2.95
C ALA A 20 -24.20 -5.20 1.89
N GLY A 21 -25.21 -4.70 1.16
CA GLY A 21 -25.04 -3.61 0.19
C GLY A 21 -24.62 -2.29 0.84
N LEU A 22 -25.23 -1.92 1.96
CA LEU A 22 -24.89 -0.73 2.74
C LEU A 22 -23.50 -0.85 3.37
N PHE A 23 -23.13 -2.02 3.87
CA PHE A 23 -21.80 -2.27 4.43
C PHE A 23 -20.72 -2.22 3.35
N GLY A 24 -20.97 -2.81 2.18
CA GLY A 24 -20.08 -2.70 1.01
C GLY A 24 -19.94 -1.26 0.53
N TRP A 25 -21.04 -0.52 0.46
CA TRP A 25 -21.07 0.89 0.11
C TRP A 25 -20.26 1.75 1.11
N GLN A 26 -20.46 1.57 2.41
CA GLN A 26 -19.68 2.28 3.44
C GLN A 26 -18.18 1.97 3.34
N HIS A 27 -17.80 0.73 3.05
CA HIS A 27 -16.39 0.36 2.92
C HIS A 27 -15.73 0.97 1.67
N LEU A 28 -16.45 1.08 0.57
CA LEU A 28 -15.99 1.75 -0.66
C LEU A 28 -15.93 3.28 -0.51
N TYR A 29 -16.85 3.87 0.27
CA TYR A 29 -16.89 5.33 0.50
C TYR A 29 -16.00 5.81 1.65
N SER A 30 -15.45 4.93 2.48
CA SER A 30 -14.59 5.31 3.61
C SER A 30 -13.17 5.68 3.19
N LYS A 31 -12.77 5.42 1.94
CA LYS A 31 -11.45 5.77 1.43
C LYS A 31 -11.45 7.23 0.96
N ASP A 32 -11.07 8.11 1.88
CA ASP A 32 -11.02 9.56 1.68
C ASP A 32 -9.72 10.08 1.06
N LYS A 33 -8.80 9.15 0.75
CA LYS A 33 -7.47 9.43 0.18
C LYS A 33 -7.22 8.62 -1.08
N ILE A 34 -6.26 9.10 -1.86
CA ILE A 34 -5.79 8.46 -3.09
C ILE A 34 -4.28 8.36 -3.03
N LEU A 35 -3.77 7.17 -3.31
CA LEU A 35 -2.39 6.95 -3.67
C LEU A 35 -2.24 7.20 -5.17
N ARG A 36 -1.32 8.09 -5.54
CA ARG A 36 -1.00 8.38 -6.93
C ARG A 36 0.47 8.10 -7.21
N ILE A 37 0.74 7.54 -8.38
CA ILE A 37 2.11 7.41 -8.91
C ILE A 37 2.15 8.11 -10.25
N TYR A 38 3.05 9.07 -10.38
CA TYR A 38 3.22 9.85 -11.60
C TYR A 38 4.69 10.13 -11.93
N ASP A 39 4.94 10.48 -13.18
CA ASP A 39 6.25 10.93 -13.66
C ASP A 39 6.62 12.27 -13.03
N TYR A 40 7.81 12.36 -12.46
CA TYR A 40 8.29 13.58 -11.80
C TYR A 40 8.34 14.78 -12.76
N GLN A 41 8.73 14.58 -14.02
CA GLN A 41 8.92 15.64 -14.99
C GLN A 41 7.63 15.98 -15.74
N THR A 42 6.99 14.98 -16.33
CA THR A 42 5.82 15.17 -17.21
C THR A 42 4.50 15.27 -16.46
N LYS A 43 4.48 14.90 -15.18
CA LYS A 43 3.28 14.79 -14.34
C LYS A 43 2.25 13.79 -14.85
N LYS A 44 2.60 12.97 -15.83
CA LYS A 44 1.74 11.89 -16.32
C LYS A 44 1.47 10.88 -15.21
N GLU A 45 0.20 10.67 -14.88
CA GLU A 45 -0.24 9.69 -13.91
C GLU A 45 -0.24 8.28 -14.50
N TYR A 46 0.24 7.31 -13.73
CA TYR A 46 0.28 5.89 -14.09
C TYR A 46 -0.56 5.03 -13.16
N VAL A 47 -0.72 5.45 -11.92
CA VAL A 47 -1.49 4.72 -10.91
C VAL A 47 -2.32 5.69 -10.09
N ARG A 48 -3.57 5.31 -9.87
CA ARG A 48 -4.52 5.95 -8.96
C ARG A 48 -5.21 4.85 -8.17
N TYR A 49 -5.04 4.83 -6.87
CA TYR A 49 -5.58 3.76 -6.01
C TYR A 49 -6.20 4.34 -4.73
N PRO A 50 -7.46 3.99 -4.41
CA PRO A 50 -8.13 4.51 -3.22
C PRO A 50 -7.54 3.92 -1.95
N VAL A 51 -7.19 4.80 -0.99
CA VAL A 51 -6.59 4.45 0.29
C VAL A 51 -7.21 5.27 1.42
N GLN A 52 -6.87 4.93 2.66
CA GLN A 52 -7.28 5.64 3.87
C GLN A 52 -6.14 5.72 4.88
N THR A 53 -6.31 6.53 5.90
CA THR A 53 -5.40 6.57 7.05
C THR A 53 -5.29 5.20 7.71
N GLY A 54 -4.08 4.79 8.03
CA GLY A 54 -3.76 3.48 8.63
C GLY A 54 -3.57 2.33 7.62
N ASP A 55 -3.90 2.54 6.33
CA ASP A 55 -3.59 1.54 5.30
C ASP A 55 -2.08 1.29 5.25
N LYS A 56 -1.70 0.01 5.09
CA LYS A 56 -0.31 -0.42 5.03
C LYS A 56 0.17 -0.44 3.59
N LEU A 57 1.29 0.21 3.33
CA LEU A 57 1.96 0.19 2.04
C LEU A 57 3.21 -0.68 2.14
N PHE A 58 3.32 -1.64 1.24
CA PHE A 58 4.48 -2.51 1.11
C PHE A 58 5.20 -2.19 -0.20
N PHE A 59 6.50 -1.97 -0.10
CA PHE A 59 7.37 -1.73 -1.24
C PHE A 59 8.46 -2.81 -1.29
N PHE A 60 8.50 -3.56 -2.40
CA PHE A 60 9.51 -4.58 -2.63
C PHE A 60 10.47 -4.15 -3.74
N PHE A 61 11.74 -4.02 -3.38
CA PHE A 61 12.84 -3.80 -4.29
C PHE A 61 13.73 -5.03 -4.36
N PHE A 62 14.36 -5.19 -5.51
CA PHE A 62 15.54 -6.00 -5.64
C PHE A 62 16.76 -5.08 -5.65
N PHE A 63 17.55 -5.11 -4.59
CA PHE A 63 18.74 -4.31 -4.48
C PHE A 63 19.82 -4.92 -5.38
N SER A 64 20.04 -4.32 -6.55
CA SER A 64 20.81 -4.94 -7.64
C SER A 64 22.29 -5.14 -7.33
N TRP A 65 22.89 -4.27 -6.52
CA TRP A 65 24.29 -4.36 -6.13
C TRP A 65 24.59 -5.63 -5.32
N GLU A 66 23.81 -5.88 -4.27
CA GLU A 66 23.96 -7.05 -3.39
C GLU A 66 23.13 -8.26 -3.86
N ARG A 67 22.32 -8.09 -4.91
CA ARG A 67 21.37 -9.11 -5.42
C ARG A 67 20.42 -9.65 -4.35
N ILE A 68 19.99 -8.81 -3.44
CA ILE A 68 19.10 -9.16 -2.34
C ILE A 68 17.73 -8.53 -2.48
N SER A 69 16.75 -9.20 -1.87
CA SER A 69 15.40 -8.67 -1.74
C SER A 69 15.32 -7.66 -0.59
N TRP A 70 14.95 -6.44 -0.89
CA TRP A 70 14.75 -5.37 0.08
C TRP A 70 13.26 -5.06 0.19
N HIS A 71 12.72 -5.10 1.41
CA HIS A 71 11.32 -4.79 1.69
C HIS A 71 11.22 -3.60 2.61
N GLU A 72 10.28 -2.72 2.33
CA GLU A 72 9.91 -1.57 3.15
C GLU A 72 8.43 -1.65 3.48
N TYR A 73 8.11 -1.35 4.73
CA TYR A 73 6.75 -1.40 5.28
C TYR A 73 6.41 -0.03 5.82
N TYR A 74 5.36 0.55 5.29
CA TYR A 74 4.87 1.86 5.65
C TYR A 74 3.42 1.79 6.11
N HIS A 75 2.98 2.81 6.81
CA HIS A 75 1.56 3.12 6.94
C HIS A 75 1.28 4.55 6.51
N ILE A 76 -0.01 4.82 6.18
CA ILE A 76 -0.49 6.12 5.74
C ILE A 76 -0.96 6.91 6.96
N ASN A 77 -0.36 8.08 7.19
CA ASN A 77 -0.72 8.98 8.26
C ASN A 77 -1.96 9.84 7.92
N GLN A 78 -2.54 10.46 8.95
CA GLN A 78 -3.69 11.34 8.81
C GLN A 78 -3.37 12.59 7.95
N ASP A 79 -2.14 13.08 7.99
CA ASP A 79 -1.65 14.24 7.25
C ASP A 79 -1.20 13.94 5.81
N ASN A 80 -1.52 12.74 5.29
CA ASN A 80 -1.14 12.25 3.95
C ASN A 80 0.36 11.96 3.78
N THR A 81 1.11 11.81 4.85
CA THR A 81 2.47 11.33 4.80
C THR A 81 2.52 9.80 4.90
N LEU A 82 3.66 9.22 4.51
CA LEU A 82 4.00 7.83 4.73
C LEU A 82 4.97 7.75 5.91
N GLU A 83 4.74 6.85 6.84
CA GLU A 83 5.67 6.55 7.91
C GLU A 83 6.27 5.16 7.70
N LEU A 84 7.61 5.09 7.64
CA LEU A 84 8.34 3.84 7.52
C LEU A 84 8.36 3.14 8.88
N ASP A 85 7.62 2.04 8.98
CA ASP A 85 7.55 1.21 10.18
C ASP A 85 8.73 0.27 10.31
N ALA A 86 9.07 -0.39 9.19
CA ALA A 86 10.09 -1.42 9.17
C ALA A 86 10.75 -1.56 7.80
N ILE A 87 11.96 -2.12 7.82
CA ILE A 87 12.64 -2.66 6.64
C ILE A 87 12.98 -4.12 6.89
N SER A 88 13.11 -4.92 5.81
CA SER A 88 13.65 -6.26 5.95
C SER A 88 14.47 -6.70 4.74
N PHE A 89 15.50 -7.50 5.02
CA PHE A 89 16.47 -7.99 4.05
C PHE A 89 17.06 -9.36 4.51
N PRO A 90 17.62 -10.18 3.61
CA PRO A 90 18.07 -11.53 3.95
C PRO A 90 19.41 -11.58 4.68
N ALA A 91 20.29 -10.60 4.48
CA ALA A 91 21.63 -10.57 5.08
C ALA A 91 22.16 -9.15 5.14
N PHE A 92 23.13 -8.90 6.02
CA PHE A 92 23.89 -7.66 6.02
C PHE A 92 24.85 -7.61 4.82
N GLY A 93 25.11 -6.41 4.31
CA GLY A 93 25.99 -6.17 3.17
C GLY A 93 26.23 -4.69 2.95
N ALA A 94 26.95 -4.35 1.88
CA ALA A 94 27.28 -2.96 1.56
C ALA A 94 26.00 -2.13 1.31
N GLY A 95 25.89 -0.97 1.96
CA GLY A 95 24.75 -0.08 1.85
C GLY A 95 23.54 -0.47 2.69
N ILE A 96 23.60 -1.57 3.47
CA ILE A 96 22.57 -1.95 4.43
C ILE A 96 22.89 -1.28 5.77
N PRO A 97 21.90 -0.61 6.41
CA PRO A 97 22.13 -0.01 7.70
C PRO A 97 22.43 -1.09 8.75
N GLU A 98 23.40 -0.84 9.63
CA GLU A 98 23.70 -1.75 10.74
C GLU A 98 22.64 -1.69 11.83
N ASN A 99 22.04 -0.52 12.02
CA ASN A 99 21.02 -0.30 13.05
C ASN A 99 20.06 0.80 12.59
N LYS A 100 18.84 0.43 12.23
CA LYS A 100 17.78 1.36 11.88
C LYS A 100 16.50 0.98 12.64
N GLY A 101 15.90 1.95 13.33
CA GLY A 101 14.77 1.70 14.24
C GLY A 101 15.18 1.28 15.63
N LYS A 102 14.21 0.92 16.48
CA LYS A 102 14.42 0.61 17.91
C LYS A 102 14.53 -0.90 18.18
N ARG A 103 14.10 -1.71 17.24
CA ARG A 103 14.03 -3.17 17.37
C ARG A 103 14.59 -3.86 16.15
N THR A 104 15.45 -4.84 16.38
CA THR A 104 15.93 -5.77 15.34
C THR A 104 15.54 -7.19 15.71
N ARG A 105 14.97 -7.94 14.78
CA ARG A 105 14.67 -9.37 14.93
C ARG A 105 15.04 -10.13 13.68
N ILE A 106 15.29 -11.41 13.85
CA ILE A 106 15.53 -12.35 12.74
C ILE A 106 14.39 -13.37 12.73
N GLU A 107 13.72 -13.46 11.60
CA GLU A 107 12.63 -14.40 11.40
C GLU A 107 12.66 -14.98 10.00
N LYS A 108 12.53 -16.31 9.88
CA LYS A 108 12.50 -17.05 8.60
C LYS A 108 13.63 -16.66 7.64
N GLY A 109 14.85 -16.46 8.19
CA GLY A 109 16.03 -16.12 7.40
C GLY A 109 16.05 -14.68 6.89
N ARG A 110 15.26 -13.77 7.46
CA ARG A 110 15.28 -12.34 7.19
C ARG A 110 15.53 -11.53 8.45
N ILE A 111 16.27 -10.48 8.30
CA ILE A 111 16.51 -9.46 9.34
C ILE A 111 15.43 -8.39 9.16
N TYR A 112 14.74 -8.08 10.23
CA TYR A 112 13.76 -7.00 10.31
C TYR A 112 14.29 -5.93 11.25
N MET A 113 14.29 -4.69 10.80
CA MET A 113 14.51 -3.51 11.62
C MET A 113 13.19 -2.78 11.73
N GLU A 114 12.66 -2.65 12.92
CA GLU A 114 11.29 -2.19 13.21
C GLU A 114 11.29 -0.95 14.10
N GLU A 115 10.13 -0.31 14.22
CA GLU A 115 9.93 0.92 15.00
C GLU A 115 10.86 2.05 14.49
N ILE A 116 10.91 2.24 13.18
CA ILE A 116 11.78 3.22 12.52
C ILE A 116 11.20 4.62 12.69
N GLY A 117 9.91 4.83 12.40
CA GLY A 117 9.21 6.09 12.59
C GLY A 117 9.67 7.22 11.66
N GLN A 118 10.29 6.90 10.52
CA GLN A 118 10.74 7.91 9.56
C GLN A 118 9.60 8.36 8.67
N ILE A 119 9.33 9.67 8.63
CA ILE A 119 8.24 10.28 7.87
C ILE A 119 8.69 10.68 6.47
N PHE A 120 7.86 10.36 5.46
CA PHE A 120 8.04 10.72 4.06
C PHE A 120 6.80 11.45 3.54
N PRO A 121 6.90 12.73 3.15
CA PRO A 121 5.76 13.45 2.54
C PRO A 121 5.44 12.90 1.14
N HIS A 122 6.40 12.30 0.49
CA HIS A 122 6.28 11.60 -0.79
C HIS A 122 7.47 10.64 -0.94
N PHE A 123 7.32 9.67 -1.82
CA PHE A 123 8.37 8.71 -2.15
C PHE A 123 8.82 8.92 -3.60
N VAL A 124 10.13 9.02 -3.84
CA VAL A 124 10.70 9.26 -5.18
C VAL A 124 11.71 8.17 -5.50
N TRP A 125 11.57 7.55 -6.67
CA TRP A 125 12.55 6.57 -7.15
C TRP A 125 12.71 6.63 -8.67
N ILE A 126 13.78 6.03 -9.18
CA ILE A 126 13.92 5.73 -10.61
C ILE A 126 13.42 4.30 -10.81
N ASN A 127 12.37 4.15 -11.62
CA ASN A 127 11.79 2.83 -11.86
C ASN A 127 12.74 1.97 -12.69
N SER A 128 12.82 0.70 -12.30
CA SER A 128 13.49 -0.34 -13.07
C SER A 128 12.66 -1.61 -13.06
N HIS A 129 12.45 -2.19 -14.22
CA HIS A 129 11.73 -3.46 -14.38
C HIS A 129 12.41 -4.62 -13.63
N LEU A 130 13.72 -4.50 -13.39
CA LEU A 130 14.48 -5.48 -12.63
C LEU A 130 14.49 -5.21 -11.13
N ALA A 131 14.56 -3.94 -10.72
CA ALA A 131 14.69 -3.57 -9.32
C ALA A 131 13.35 -3.39 -8.61
N THR A 132 12.43 -2.61 -9.17
CA THR A 132 11.10 -2.41 -8.58
C THR A 132 10.24 -3.67 -8.81
N ARG A 133 9.93 -4.39 -7.77
CA ARG A 133 9.17 -5.66 -7.89
C ARG A 133 7.69 -5.45 -7.71
N GLU A 134 7.26 -5.01 -6.53
CA GLU A 134 5.85 -4.93 -6.15
C GLU A 134 5.61 -3.70 -5.26
N ILE A 135 4.47 -3.06 -5.48
CA ILE A 135 3.90 -2.07 -4.59
C ILE A 135 2.51 -2.57 -4.22
N LYS A 136 2.28 -2.80 -2.92
CA LYS A 136 1.02 -3.33 -2.39
C LYS A 136 0.42 -2.38 -1.37
N VAL A 137 -0.90 -2.37 -1.30
CA VAL A 137 -1.66 -1.73 -0.21
C VAL A 137 -2.52 -2.81 0.45
N ASN A 138 -2.38 -3.00 1.76
CA ASN A 138 -3.07 -4.03 2.53
C ASN A 138 -2.98 -5.42 1.86
N ASP A 139 -1.76 -5.81 1.44
CA ASP A 139 -1.44 -7.05 0.73
C ASP A 139 -2.02 -7.18 -0.69
N VAL A 140 -2.81 -6.20 -1.17
CA VAL A 140 -3.32 -6.17 -2.55
C VAL A 140 -2.27 -5.52 -3.46
N LEU A 141 -1.90 -6.21 -4.55
CA LEU A 141 -0.97 -5.68 -5.55
C LEU A 141 -1.60 -4.48 -6.27
N VAL A 142 -1.00 -3.32 -6.12
CA VAL A 142 -1.42 -2.07 -6.79
C VAL A 142 -0.70 -1.90 -8.12
N THR A 143 0.61 -2.14 -8.13
CA THR A 143 1.43 -2.07 -9.34
C THR A 143 2.76 -2.79 -9.16
N SER A 144 3.51 -2.91 -10.25
CA SER A 144 4.88 -3.42 -10.25
C SER A 144 5.76 -2.58 -11.17
N GLY A 145 7.08 -2.69 -10.99
CA GLY A 145 8.02 -1.99 -11.84
C GLY A 145 7.87 -2.32 -13.32
N ARG A 146 7.40 -3.53 -13.66
CA ARG A 146 7.19 -3.95 -15.07
C ARG A 146 6.02 -3.24 -15.76
N ILE A 147 5.04 -2.77 -14.98
CA ILE A 147 3.87 -2.04 -15.50
C ILE A 147 4.21 -0.55 -15.67
N LEU A 148 5.09 -0.04 -14.82
CA LEU A 148 5.54 1.35 -14.84
C LEU A 148 6.65 1.56 -15.89
N PRO A 149 6.81 2.77 -16.44
CA PRO A 149 7.83 3.02 -17.47
C PRO A 149 9.24 2.83 -16.92
N GLU A 150 10.11 2.19 -17.71
CA GLU A 150 11.51 1.91 -17.38
C GLU A 150 12.32 3.21 -17.31
N HIS A 151 13.32 3.27 -16.44
CA HIS A 151 14.26 4.38 -16.24
C HIS A 151 13.59 5.75 -16.00
N THR A 152 12.33 5.74 -15.57
CA THR A 152 11.56 6.97 -15.32
C THR A 152 11.63 7.33 -13.83
N ARG A 153 11.86 8.60 -13.54
CA ARG A 153 11.78 9.12 -12.18
C ARG A 153 10.32 9.29 -11.79
N LEU A 154 9.87 8.45 -10.88
CA LEU A 154 8.49 8.40 -10.41
C LEU A 154 8.34 9.00 -9.02
N VAL A 155 7.15 9.51 -8.75
CA VAL A 155 6.74 10.03 -7.45
C VAL A 155 5.49 9.30 -7.00
N LEU A 156 5.49 8.80 -5.77
CA LEU A 156 4.30 8.31 -5.07
C LEU A 156 3.91 9.33 -4.01
N VAL A 157 2.66 9.74 -4.03
CA VAL A 157 2.05 10.66 -3.05
C VAL A 157 0.73 10.10 -2.54
N ILE A 158 0.35 10.54 -1.35
CA ILE A 158 -0.98 10.35 -0.79
C ILE A 158 -1.66 11.71 -0.81
N GLU A 159 -2.84 11.79 -1.38
CA GLU A 159 -3.64 13.03 -1.47
C GLU A 159 -5.06 12.78 -0.95
N ARG A 160 -5.75 13.85 -0.55
CA ARG A 160 -7.19 13.75 -0.27
C ARG A 160 -7.94 13.51 -1.57
N ARG A 161 -8.93 12.64 -1.52
CA ARG A 161 -9.84 12.42 -2.64
C ARG A 161 -10.67 13.68 -2.86
N GLY A 162 -10.56 14.30 -4.03
CA GLY A 162 -11.40 15.43 -4.43
C GLY A 162 -12.83 14.98 -4.73
N LEU A 163 -13.79 15.89 -4.62
CA LEU A 163 -15.21 15.64 -4.96
C LEU A 163 -15.42 15.19 -6.42
N PHE A 164 -14.45 15.46 -7.31
CA PHE A 164 -14.47 15.10 -8.72
C PHE A 164 -13.58 13.89 -9.07
N ASP A 165 -12.98 13.24 -8.08
CA ASP A 165 -12.19 12.02 -8.27
C ASP A 165 -13.07 10.75 -8.28
N ALA A 166 -14.35 10.91 -8.56
CA ALA A 166 -15.27 9.80 -8.74
C ALA A 166 -15.02 9.14 -10.10
N GLU A 167 -14.57 7.89 -10.04
CA GLU A 167 -14.64 6.86 -11.09
C GLU A 167 -13.93 7.12 -12.42
N TYR A 168 -12.80 6.48 -12.56
CA TYR A 168 -12.36 5.87 -13.83
C TYR A 168 -11.98 4.41 -13.58
#